data_89e191318803de33878d129a14ab8812
#
_entry.id   89e191318803de33878d129a14ab8812
#
_cell.length_a   1.000
_cell.length_b   1.000
_cell.length_c   1.000
_cell.angle_alpha   90.00
_cell.angle_beta   90.00
_cell.angle_gamma   90.00
#
_symmetry.space_group_name_H-M   'P 1'
#
loop_
_entity.id
_entity.type
_entity.pdbx_description
1 polymer ?
#
loop_
_entity_poly.entity_id
_entity_poly.type
_entity_poly.pdbx_seq_one_letter_code
_entity_poly.pdbx_strand_id
1 'polypeptide(L)'
;MAKSEDKKIIVLVLESAEHSLIKKWADEGHLPVLSKLMQQGVWTKMESPGYISSGCVWASFTCGINPGKHGFGFFHRQLKSGTYRTIKKY
;
A
#
# COMPACT_ATOMS: atom_id res chain seq x y z
N MET A 1 -9.58 3.63 34.81
CA MET A 1 -9.42 3.59 33.34
C MET A 1 -8.18 4.41 32.98
N ALA A 2 -7.18 3.80 32.39
CA ALA A 2 -6.08 4.53 31.80
C ALA A 2 -6.64 5.44 30.70
N LYS A 3 -6.33 6.75 30.74
CA LYS A 3 -6.60 7.65 29.62
C LYS A 3 -5.90 7.04 28.40
N SER A 4 -6.65 6.74 27.33
CA SER A 4 -6.02 6.40 26.05
C SER A 4 -5.21 7.64 25.65
N GLU A 5 -3.89 7.54 25.64
CA GLU A 5 -3.07 8.57 25.01
C GLU A 5 -3.53 8.67 23.56
N ASP A 6 -3.86 9.89 23.13
CA ASP A 6 -4.21 10.16 21.74
C ASP A 6 -3.01 9.86 20.85
N LYS A 7 -2.93 8.61 20.39
CA LYS A 7 -1.86 8.17 19.47
C LYS A 7 -2.09 8.80 18.11
N LYS A 8 -1.15 9.62 17.70
CA LYS A 8 -1.16 10.21 16.35
C LYS A 8 -0.50 9.24 15.37
N ILE A 9 -1.15 8.99 14.26
CA ILE A 9 -0.65 8.15 13.18
C ILE A 9 -0.41 9.02 11.95
N ILE A 10 0.76 8.88 11.36
CA ILE A 10 1.11 9.50 10.09
C ILE A 10 1.40 8.38 9.10
N VAL A 11 0.74 8.39 7.95
CA VAL A 11 0.98 7.46 6.85
C VAL A 11 1.65 8.20 5.72
N LEU A 12 2.89 7.84 5.43
CA LEU A 12 3.65 8.38 4.30
C LEU A 12 3.57 7.40 3.14
N VAL A 13 2.92 7.80 2.08
CA VAL A 13 2.74 7.01 0.87
C VAL A 13 3.70 7.46 -0.21
N LEU A 14 4.52 6.55 -0.71
CA LEU A 14 5.47 6.80 -1.78
C LEU A 14 5.07 6.00 -3.01
N GLU A 15 4.84 6.69 -4.12
CA GLU A 15 4.55 6.05 -5.41
C GLU A 15 5.81 5.38 -5.97
N SER A 16 5.64 4.18 -6.52
CA SER A 16 6.71 3.42 -7.17
C SER A 16 7.97 3.21 -6.32
N ALA A 17 7.83 3.22 -5.01
CA ALA A 17 8.93 3.01 -4.07
C ALA A 17 9.27 1.51 -3.97
N GLU A 18 10.26 1.09 -4.72
CA GLU A 18 10.68 -0.31 -4.78
C GLU A 18 11.46 -0.70 -3.50
N HIS A 19 10.98 -1.76 -2.85
CA HIS A 19 11.45 -2.20 -1.52
C HIS A 19 12.95 -2.50 -1.47
N SER A 20 13.48 -3.25 -2.42
CA SER A 20 14.89 -3.67 -2.40
C SER A 20 15.83 -2.51 -2.68
N LEU A 21 15.41 -1.58 -3.54
CA LEU A 21 16.18 -0.39 -3.86
C LEU A 21 16.24 0.58 -2.67
N ILE A 22 15.12 0.79 -1.99
CA ILE A 22 15.08 1.61 -0.78
C ILE A 22 15.96 1.00 0.30
N LYS A 23 15.87 -0.32 0.52
CA LYS A 23 16.72 -1.02 1.51
C LYS A 23 18.19 -0.84 1.19
N LYS A 24 18.58 -1.08 -0.06
CA LYS A 24 19.96 -0.90 -0.52
C LYS A 24 20.48 0.52 -0.24
N TRP A 25 19.75 1.52 -0.66
CA TRP A 25 20.16 2.91 -0.48
C TRP A 25 20.15 3.38 0.99
N ALA A 26 19.27 2.84 1.80
CA ALA A 26 19.29 3.10 3.24
C ALA A 26 20.55 2.49 3.91
N ASP A 27 20.91 1.27 3.52
CA ASP A 27 22.11 0.59 4.02
C ASP A 27 23.42 1.27 3.55
N GLU A 28 23.42 1.80 2.34
CA GLU A 28 24.54 2.56 1.77
C GLU A 28 24.65 4.00 2.32
N GLY A 29 23.73 4.44 3.14
CA GLY A 29 23.71 5.77 3.77
C GLY A 29 23.13 6.88 2.90
N HIS A 30 22.57 6.57 1.73
CA HIS A 30 21.94 7.57 0.85
C HIS A 30 20.58 8.04 1.37
N LEU A 31 19.95 7.26 2.22
CA LEU A 31 18.63 7.55 2.81
C LEU A 31 18.68 7.53 4.35
N PRO A 32 19.37 8.50 4.98
CA PRO A 32 19.66 8.44 6.41
C PRO A 32 18.41 8.48 7.30
N VAL A 33 17.38 9.20 6.90
CA VAL A 33 16.11 9.28 7.66
C VAL A 33 15.37 7.96 7.61
N LEU A 34 15.25 7.34 6.42
CA LEU A 34 14.62 6.03 6.27
C LEU A 34 15.42 4.95 6.97
N SER A 35 16.75 4.98 6.88
CA SER A 35 17.63 4.07 7.62
C SER A 35 17.36 4.13 9.13
N LYS A 36 17.27 5.33 9.69
CA LYS A 36 16.95 5.52 11.10
C LYS A 36 15.56 4.98 11.46
N LEU A 37 14.56 5.25 10.65
CA LEU A 37 13.19 4.74 10.88
C LEU A 37 13.15 3.20 10.81
N MET A 38 13.86 2.59 9.87
CA MET A 38 13.99 1.14 9.76
C MET A 38 14.63 0.50 11.00
N GLN A 39 15.63 1.18 11.58
CA GLN A 39 16.31 0.70 12.80
C GLN A 39 15.46 0.85 14.05
N GLN A 40 14.62 1.86 14.12
CA GLN A 40 13.76 2.16 15.28
C GLN A 40 12.39 1.49 15.21
N GLY A 41 11.97 1.08 14.04
CA GLY A 41 10.65 0.48 13.80
C GLY A 41 10.75 -0.93 13.24
N VAL A 42 9.72 -1.32 12.51
CA VAL A 42 9.64 -2.60 11.81
C VAL A 42 9.73 -2.37 10.30
N TRP A 43 10.66 -3.04 9.67
CA TRP A 43 10.79 -3.08 8.21
C TRP A 43 10.34 -4.43 7.69
N THR A 44 9.42 -4.44 6.75
CA THR A 44 8.93 -5.66 6.14
C THR A 44 8.56 -5.45 4.68
N LYS A 45 8.61 -6.52 3.92
CA LYS A 45 8.10 -6.56 2.57
C LYS A 45 6.63 -6.97 2.59
N MET A 46 5.80 -6.21 1.89
CA MET A 46 4.44 -6.62 1.60
C MET A 46 4.33 -7.18 0.19
N GLU A 47 3.59 -8.24 0.04
CA GLU A 47 3.28 -8.77 -1.28
C GLU A 47 2.02 -8.11 -1.84
N SER A 48 2.07 -7.82 -3.14
CA SER A 48 0.92 -7.26 -3.84
C SER A 48 -0.15 -8.34 -4.05
N PRO A 49 -1.42 -8.02 -3.85
CA PRO A 49 -2.50 -8.99 -4.06
C PRO A 49 -2.76 -9.21 -5.56
N GLY A 50 -1.97 -10.05 -6.19
CA GLY A 50 -2.20 -10.46 -7.57
C GLY A 50 -1.87 -9.40 -8.62
N TYR A 51 -2.78 -9.11 -9.52
CA TYR A 51 -2.55 -8.27 -10.70
C TYR A 51 -2.23 -6.81 -10.33
N ILE A 52 -1.16 -6.30 -10.87
CA ILE A 52 -0.56 -5.03 -10.43
C ILE A 52 -1.09 -3.85 -11.21
N SER A 53 -2.02 -3.13 -10.61
CA SER A 53 -2.28 -1.74 -10.97
C SER A 53 -2.49 -0.94 -9.70
N SER A 54 -2.13 0.33 -9.73
CA SER A 54 -2.28 1.21 -8.55
C SER A 54 -3.71 1.24 -8.02
N GLY A 55 -4.71 1.25 -8.90
CA GLY A 55 -6.11 1.22 -8.49
C GLY A 55 -6.49 -0.06 -7.75
N CYS A 56 -5.99 -1.20 -8.17
CA CYS A 56 -6.20 -2.49 -7.52
C CYS A 56 -5.53 -2.56 -6.14
N VAL A 57 -4.27 -2.18 -6.08
CA VAL A 57 -3.46 -2.25 -4.85
C VAL A 57 -4.00 -1.31 -3.78
N TRP A 58 -4.32 -0.07 -4.13
CA TRP A 58 -4.87 0.90 -3.19
C TRP A 58 -6.28 0.56 -2.72
N ALA A 59 -7.12 -0.01 -3.58
CA ALA A 59 -8.42 -0.53 -3.17
C ALA A 59 -8.27 -1.67 -2.14
N SER A 60 -7.36 -2.62 -2.39
CA SER A 60 -7.06 -3.70 -1.43
C SER A 60 -6.49 -3.17 -0.12
N PHE A 61 -5.61 -2.18 -0.17
CA PHE A 61 -5.02 -1.56 1.02
C PHE A 61 -6.09 -0.87 1.89
N THR A 62 -7.00 -0.12 1.28
CA THR A 62 -8.02 0.64 2.01
C THR A 62 -9.18 -0.21 2.51
N CYS A 63 -9.56 -1.25 1.76
CA CYS A 63 -10.71 -2.10 2.10
C CYS A 63 -10.31 -3.34 2.92
N GLY A 64 -9.04 -3.73 2.93
CA GLY A 64 -8.58 -4.95 3.57
C GLY A 64 -9.06 -6.26 2.92
N ILE A 65 -9.51 -6.19 1.66
CA ILE A 65 -10.01 -7.35 0.90
C ILE A 65 -9.28 -7.48 -0.44
N ASN A 66 -9.29 -8.68 -1.00
CA ASN A 66 -8.58 -8.96 -2.24
C ASN A 66 -9.35 -8.46 -3.50
N PRO A 67 -8.66 -8.33 -4.64
CA PRO A 67 -9.27 -7.83 -5.88
C PRO A 67 -10.46 -8.65 -6.38
N GLY A 68 -10.51 -9.94 -6.10
CA GLY A 68 -11.64 -10.79 -6.44
C GLY A 68 -12.94 -10.38 -5.76
N LYS A 69 -12.83 -9.74 -4.58
CA LYS A 69 -13.99 -9.24 -3.83
C LYS A 69 -14.36 -7.80 -4.16
N HIS A 70 -13.37 -6.89 -4.19
CA HIS A 70 -13.69 -5.49 -4.48
C HIS A 70 -13.89 -5.19 -5.96
N GLY A 71 -13.39 -6.07 -6.86
CA GLY A 71 -13.58 -5.96 -8.30
C GLY A 71 -12.85 -4.79 -8.98
N PHE A 72 -11.99 -4.07 -8.27
CA PHE A 72 -11.16 -3.03 -8.88
C PHE A 72 -9.96 -3.69 -9.57
N GLY A 73 -9.87 -3.49 -10.88
CA GLY A 73 -8.76 -3.99 -11.67
C GLY A 73 -7.83 -2.85 -12.07
N PHE A 74 -8.13 -2.23 -13.20
CA PHE A 74 -7.25 -1.29 -13.85
C PHE A 74 -7.81 0.15 -13.79
N PHE A 75 -7.00 1.13 -13.33
CA PHE A 75 -7.33 2.56 -13.31
C PHE A 75 -8.75 2.91 -12.84
N HIS A 76 -9.04 2.69 -11.56
CA HIS A 76 -10.35 3.04 -10.98
C HIS A 76 -11.56 2.38 -11.66
N ARG A 77 -11.33 1.30 -12.39
CA ARG A 77 -12.40 0.54 -13.00
C ARG A 77 -12.75 -0.66 -12.13
N GLN A 78 -14.00 -0.76 -11.78
CA GLN A 78 -14.56 -1.88 -11.05
C GLN A 78 -15.34 -2.78 -12.00
N LEU A 79 -15.17 -4.09 -11.84
CA LEU A 79 -15.99 -5.06 -12.56
C LEU A 79 -17.45 -4.96 -12.10
N LYS A 80 -18.36 -4.79 -13.02
CA LYS A 80 -19.79 -4.79 -12.72
C LYS A 80 -20.24 -6.23 -12.39
N SER A 81 -20.85 -6.43 -11.22
CA SER A 81 -21.33 -7.74 -10.80
C SER A 81 -22.20 -8.41 -11.86
N GLY A 82 -21.97 -9.69 -12.09
CA GLY A 82 -22.70 -10.48 -13.08
C GLY A 82 -22.42 -10.20 -14.55
N THR A 83 -21.39 -9.38 -14.84
CA THR A 83 -20.98 -9.06 -16.22
C THR A 83 -19.47 -9.00 -16.35
N TYR A 84 -18.94 -9.13 -17.57
CA TYR A 84 -17.52 -8.87 -17.88
C TYR A 84 -17.24 -7.40 -18.21
N ARG A 85 -18.19 -6.52 -17.94
CA ARG A 85 -18.04 -5.08 -18.20
C ARG A 85 -17.46 -4.38 -16.98
N THR A 86 -16.59 -3.43 -17.20
CA THR A 86 -16.07 -2.56 -16.16
C THR A 86 -16.81 -1.23 -16.15
N ILE A 87 -17.02 -0.72 -14.95
CA ILE A 87 -17.54 0.63 -14.72
C ILE A 87 -16.44 1.47 -14.10
N LYS A 88 -16.38 2.74 -14.51
CA LYS A 88 -15.48 3.71 -13.88
C LYS A 88 -16.15 4.18 -12.59
N LYS A 89 -15.45 4.07 -11.47
CA LYS A 89 -15.85 4.71 -10.22
C LYS A 89 -14.88 5.84 -9.89
N TYR A 90 -15.43 6.93 -9.44
CA TYR A 90 -14.71 8.12 -9.01
C TYR A 90 -14.48 8.08 -7.51
#